data_7e618734cd3fabbe9e3252c352559778
#
_entry.id   7e618734cd3fabbe9e3252c352559778
#
_cell.length_a   1.000
_cell.length_b   1.000
_cell.length_c   1.000
_cell.angle_alpha   90.00
_cell.angle_beta   90.00
_cell.angle_gamma   90.00
#
_symmetry.space_group_name_H-M   'P 1'
#
loop_
_entity.id
_entity.type
_entity.pdbx_description
1 polymer ?
#
loop_
_entity_poly.entity_id
_entity_poly.type
_entity_poly.pdbx_seq_one_letter_code
_entity_poly.pdbx_strand_id
1 'polypeptide(L)'
;VRKLIILLISCCFFVAVGAQAALAAKSNDLVLVHGLSNKHQWSDGFLKVCVNTWGSGNVYILYLNSDNTVSTKIVDGKNIITIGKNDFSAGDDYVDAQAGLMAEKIGLLQKSYGLSSQIDIIAHSMGGLVSRRYIYLKPDTVAGLVTLGTPHHGSPLADDMDWGAFFIGAEKAVENLKPSWVESFNIAYPIPGPLYSGGKISTIRGDADGFIWEWGVLGEIYAGWNTLTLLHGTDSDGAVPKASPLINGATHVADFWDYDHYELVRMSAVATKAAQYLP
;
A
#
# COMPACT_ATOMS: atom_id res chain seq x y z
N VAL A 1 44.13 8.74 -58.39
CA VAL A 1 43.93 7.59 -57.55
C VAL A 1 43.52 8.13 -56.16
N ARG A 2 42.19 8.20 -55.86
CA ARG A 2 41.68 8.63 -54.58
C ARG A 2 41.53 7.40 -53.67
N LYS A 3 42.24 7.36 -52.56
CA LYS A 3 42.08 6.33 -51.53
C LYS A 3 40.86 6.66 -50.65
N LEU A 4 39.87 5.80 -50.67
CA LEU A 4 38.70 5.82 -49.81
C LEU A 4 39.09 5.23 -48.43
N ILE A 5 39.08 6.03 -47.39
CA ILE A 5 39.30 5.56 -46.02
C ILE A 5 37.91 5.25 -45.45
N ILE A 6 37.61 3.97 -45.24
CA ILE A 6 36.42 3.49 -44.54
C ILE A 6 36.74 3.53 -43.05
N LEU A 7 36.09 4.42 -42.32
CA LEU A 7 36.14 4.50 -40.85
C LEU A 7 35.09 3.52 -40.28
N LEU A 8 35.52 2.39 -39.77
CA LEU A 8 34.68 1.47 -39.02
C LEU A 8 34.47 2.03 -37.59
N ILE A 9 33.30 2.61 -37.32
CA ILE A 9 32.90 2.97 -35.99
C ILE A 9 32.32 1.70 -35.31
N SER A 10 33.12 1.08 -34.48
CA SER A 10 32.68 -0.01 -33.60
C SER A 10 31.87 0.58 -32.45
N CYS A 11 30.53 0.49 -32.52
CA CYS A 11 29.65 0.80 -31.41
C CYS A 11 29.72 -0.34 -30.40
N CYS A 12 30.56 -0.21 -29.36
CA CYS A 12 30.49 -1.05 -28.18
C CYS A 12 29.24 -0.67 -27.37
N PHE A 13 28.17 -1.41 -27.52
CA PHE A 13 27.05 -1.38 -26.59
C PHE A 13 27.52 -2.00 -25.26
N PHE A 14 27.87 -1.18 -24.28
CA PHE A 14 27.95 -1.62 -22.90
C PHE A 14 26.52 -1.88 -22.41
N VAL A 15 26.11 -3.12 -22.41
CA VAL A 15 24.95 -3.57 -21.61
C VAL A 15 25.40 -3.50 -20.15
N ALA A 16 25.07 -2.42 -19.47
CA ALA A 16 25.17 -2.35 -18.04
C ALA A 16 24.11 -3.33 -17.46
N VAL A 17 24.52 -4.56 -17.21
CA VAL A 17 23.76 -5.47 -16.35
C VAL A 17 23.88 -4.87 -14.95
N GLY A 18 22.88 -4.06 -14.59
CA GLY A 18 22.71 -3.57 -13.22
C GLY A 18 22.57 -4.80 -12.31
N ALA A 19 23.59 -5.09 -11.52
CA ALA A 19 23.45 -6.05 -10.43
C ALA A 19 22.34 -5.53 -9.50
N GLN A 20 21.17 -6.13 -9.59
CA GLN A 20 20.09 -5.89 -8.65
C GLN A 20 20.60 -6.39 -7.30
N ALA A 21 20.93 -5.49 -6.37
CA ALA A 21 21.37 -5.88 -5.05
C ALA A 21 20.30 -6.83 -4.47
N ALA A 22 20.69 -8.03 -4.13
CA ALA A 22 19.79 -8.98 -3.49
C ALA A 22 19.32 -8.33 -2.18
N LEU A 23 18.02 -8.22 -2.01
CA LEU A 23 17.45 -7.77 -0.74
C LEU A 23 17.90 -8.75 0.36
N ALA A 24 18.32 -8.22 1.50
CA ALA A 24 18.67 -9.06 2.64
C ALA A 24 17.46 -9.93 3.03
N ALA A 25 17.74 -11.13 3.53
CA ALA A 25 16.68 -12.01 4.03
C ALA A 25 15.94 -11.30 5.17
N LYS A 26 14.61 -11.30 5.11
CA LYS A 26 13.74 -10.65 6.11
C LYS A 26 13.66 -11.51 7.37
N SER A 27 13.61 -10.84 8.52
CA SER A 27 13.53 -11.51 9.84
C SER A 27 12.11 -11.71 10.33
N ASN A 28 11.16 -10.92 9.81
CA ASN A 28 9.76 -10.96 10.19
C ASN A 28 8.91 -11.36 8.98
N ASP A 29 7.72 -11.90 9.23
CA ASP A 29 6.76 -12.16 8.15
C ASP A 29 6.11 -10.88 7.66
N LEU A 30 5.71 -10.86 6.40
CA LEU A 30 5.02 -9.75 5.76
C LEU A 30 3.52 -9.92 5.83
N VAL A 31 2.85 -8.87 6.30
CA VAL A 31 1.39 -8.73 6.24
C VAL A 31 1.03 -7.62 5.25
N LEU A 32 0.19 -7.94 4.27
CA LEU A 32 -0.36 -7.02 3.29
C LEU A 32 -1.77 -6.60 3.70
N VAL A 33 -2.00 -5.29 3.83
CA VAL A 33 -3.27 -4.69 4.25
C VAL A 33 -3.80 -3.78 3.14
N HIS A 34 -4.96 -4.14 2.59
CA HIS A 34 -5.61 -3.39 1.50
C HIS A 34 -6.28 -2.10 1.98
N GLY A 35 -6.73 -1.27 1.04
CA GLY A 35 -7.49 -0.05 1.28
C GLY A 35 -9.01 -0.25 1.29
N LEU A 36 -9.72 0.84 1.05
CA LEU A 36 -11.18 0.91 0.99
C LEU A 36 -11.75 -0.09 -0.03
N SER A 37 -12.76 -0.86 0.40
CA SER A 37 -13.52 -1.82 -0.42
C SER A 37 -12.68 -2.85 -1.19
N ASN A 38 -11.40 -3.01 -0.87
CA ASN A 38 -10.49 -3.96 -1.57
C ASN A 38 -10.69 -4.02 -3.10
N LYS A 39 -11.05 -2.89 -3.73
CA LYS A 39 -11.39 -2.84 -5.18
C LYS A 39 -10.22 -3.20 -6.07
N HIS A 40 -9.00 -2.96 -5.61
CA HIS A 40 -7.77 -3.13 -6.39
C HIS A 40 -6.82 -3.99 -5.61
N GLN A 41 -6.88 -5.27 -5.94
CA GLN A 41 -6.08 -6.30 -5.31
C GLN A 41 -4.61 -6.18 -5.70
N TRP A 42 -3.75 -6.67 -4.84
CA TRP A 42 -2.34 -6.85 -5.11
C TRP A 42 -2.12 -7.66 -6.39
N SER A 43 -1.41 -7.07 -7.37
CA SER A 43 -1.10 -7.78 -8.61
C SER A 43 -0.13 -8.93 -8.38
N ASP A 44 -0.13 -9.91 -9.27
CA ASP A 44 0.85 -10.99 -9.22
C ASP A 44 2.29 -10.47 -9.37
N GLY A 45 2.50 -9.37 -10.11
CA GLY A 45 3.82 -8.72 -10.23
C GLY A 45 4.31 -8.15 -8.89
N PHE A 46 3.43 -7.48 -8.13
CA PHE A 46 3.72 -7.00 -6.79
C PHE A 46 3.99 -8.16 -5.82
N LEU A 47 3.10 -9.14 -5.81
CA LEU A 47 3.18 -10.31 -4.94
C LEU A 47 4.42 -11.17 -5.21
N LYS A 48 4.85 -11.27 -6.48
CA LYS A 48 6.08 -11.97 -6.85
C LYS A 48 7.31 -11.36 -6.19
N VAL A 49 7.40 -10.03 -6.11
CA VAL A 49 8.48 -9.37 -5.36
C VAL A 49 8.40 -9.74 -3.88
N CYS A 50 7.20 -9.68 -3.28
CA CYS A 50 7.01 -10.03 -1.88
C CYS A 50 7.46 -11.47 -1.56
N VAL A 51 6.95 -12.48 -2.29
CA VAL A 51 7.32 -13.88 -2.01
C VAL A 51 8.78 -14.20 -2.34
N ASN A 52 9.41 -13.47 -3.25
CA ASN A 52 10.82 -13.63 -3.54
C ASN A 52 11.72 -13.01 -2.46
N THR A 53 11.21 -11.99 -1.77
CA THR A 53 11.94 -11.31 -0.69
C THR A 53 11.75 -12.01 0.67
N TRP A 54 10.50 -12.38 1.02
CA TRP A 54 10.17 -12.97 2.33
C TRP A 54 10.18 -14.50 2.34
N GLY A 55 10.02 -15.12 1.18
CA GLY A 55 9.98 -16.59 1.07
C GLY A 55 8.54 -17.13 1.00
N SER A 56 8.44 -18.45 0.71
CA SER A 56 7.18 -19.17 0.62
C SER A 56 6.57 -19.37 2.01
N GLY A 57 5.30 -18.96 2.17
CA GLY A 57 4.59 -19.10 3.44
C GLY A 57 4.82 -17.97 4.44
N ASN A 58 5.68 -16.99 4.11
CA ASN A 58 6.01 -15.85 4.98
C ASN A 58 5.36 -14.54 4.51
N VAL A 59 4.42 -14.61 3.58
CA VAL A 59 3.62 -13.48 3.10
C VAL A 59 2.15 -13.77 3.35
N TYR A 60 1.48 -12.85 4.00
CA TYR A 60 0.08 -12.96 4.43
C TYR A 60 -0.73 -11.80 3.85
N ILE A 61 -1.91 -12.09 3.27
CA ILE A 61 -2.86 -11.09 2.82
C ILE A 61 -4.08 -11.12 3.74
N LEU A 62 -4.40 -9.99 4.34
CA LEU A 62 -5.59 -9.82 5.17
C LEU A 62 -6.69 -9.14 4.38
N TYR A 63 -7.87 -9.77 4.29
CA TYR A 63 -9.10 -9.14 3.85
C TYR A 63 -9.92 -8.72 5.07
N LEU A 64 -10.12 -7.42 5.24
CA LEU A 64 -10.70 -6.83 6.45
C LEU A 64 -12.23 -6.86 6.40
N ASN A 65 -12.78 -8.05 6.48
CA ASN A 65 -14.20 -8.38 6.66
C ASN A 65 -14.36 -9.44 7.76
N SER A 66 -15.59 -9.79 8.10
CA SER A 66 -15.91 -10.74 9.16
C SER A 66 -15.61 -12.21 8.81
N ASP A 67 -15.31 -12.52 7.56
CA ASP A 67 -14.93 -13.88 7.13
C ASP A 67 -13.51 -14.21 7.63
N ASN A 68 -13.35 -15.35 8.28
CA ASN A 68 -12.06 -15.83 8.81
C ASN A 68 -11.54 -17.07 8.06
N THR A 69 -12.07 -17.34 6.86
CA THR A 69 -11.59 -18.43 6.02
C THR A 69 -10.13 -18.20 5.63
N VAL A 70 -9.29 -19.19 5.90
CA VAL A 70 -7.88 -19.16 5.51
C VAL A 70 -7.70 -20.01 4.25
N SER A 71 -6.98 -19.46 3.28
CA SER A 71 -6.65 -20.13 2.03
C SER A 71 -5.22 -19.83 1.60
N THR A 72 -4.76 -20.51 0.55
CA THR A 72 -3.42 -20.33 -0.01
C THR A 72 -3.54 -19.87 -1.45
N LYS A 73 -2.86 -18.77 -1.78
CA LYS A 73 -2.62 -18.32 -3.15
C LYS A 73 -1.18 -18.71 -3.54
N ILE A 74 -1.00 -19.21 -4.76
CA ILE A 74 0.33 -19.54 -5.29
C ILE A 74 0.75 -18.45 -6.28
N VAL A 75 1.93 -17.87 -6.03
CA VAL A 75 2.55 -16.89 -6.92
C VAL A 75 4.01 -17.28 -7.13
N ASP A 76 4.44 -17.39 -8.37
CA ASP A 76 5.80 -17.80 -8.73
C ASP A 76 6.23 -19.12 -8.05
N GLY A 77 5.31 -20.09 -7.93
CA GLY A 77 5.54 -21.37 -7.27
C GLY A 77 5.64 -21.32 -5.74
N LYS A 78 5.40 -20.18 -5.11
CA LYS A 78 5.48 -19.93 -3.66
C LYS A 78 4.11 -19.67 -3.07
N ASN A 79 3.92 -20.09 -1.83
CA ASN A 79 2.68 -19.95 -1.10
C ASN A 79 2.58 -18.56 -0.46
N ILE A 80 1.41 -17.94 -0.60
CA ILE A 80 0.93 -16.78 0.16
C ILE A 80 -0.28 -17.25 0.95
N ILE A 81 -0.32 -16.97 2.23
CA ILE A 81 -1.46 -17.28 3.09
C ILE A 81 -2.43 -16.12 3.04
N THR A 82 -3.73 -16.38 2.84
CA THR A 82 -4.75 -15.35 2.83
C THR A 82 -5.79 -15.64 3.90
N ILE A 83 -6.34 -14.61 4.53
CA ILE A 83 -7.44 -14.74 5.50
C ILE A 83 -8.53 -13.72 5.20
N GLY A 84 -9.77 -14.18 5.21
CA GLY A 84 -10.95 -13.41 4.86
C GLY A 84 -11.41 -13.64 3.44
N LYS A 85 -12.52 -13.03 3.08
CA LYS A 85 -13.10 -13.11 1.74
C LYS A 85 -12.57 -12.00 0.85
N ASN A 86 -12.06 -12.38 -0.30
CA ASN A 86 -11.54 -11.45 -1.30
C ASN A 86 -12.68 -10.86 -2.14
N ASP A 87 -13.38 -9.89 -1.59
CA ASP A 87 -14.47 -9.18 -2.26
C ASP A 87 -14.56 -7.71 -1.81
N PHE A 88 -15.53 -6.99 -2.35
CA PHE A 88 -15.73 -5.57 -2.06
C PHE A 88 -16.25 -5.26 -0.65
N SER A 89 -16.64 -6.27 0.14
CA SER A 89 -17.01 -6.07 1.55
C SER A 89 -15.81 -5.90 2.47
N ALA A 90 -14.60 -6.19 1.97
CA ALA A 90 -13.40 -6.01 2.75
C ALA A 90 -12.99 -4.53 2.76
N GLY A 91 -12.91 -3.92 3.94
CA GLY A 91 -12.48 -2.54 4.12
C GLY A 91 -13.59 -1.49 4.00
N ASP A 92 -14.85 -1.84 4.29
CA ASP A 92 -16.02 -0.97 4.21
C ASP A 92 -16.50 -0.40 5.55
N ASP A 93 -15.85 -0.77 6.67
CA ASP A 93 -16.23 -0.31 8.01
C ASP A 93 -15.28 0.78 8.53
N TYR A 94 -15.57 1.31 9.72
CA TYR A 94 -14.72 2.28 10.41
C TYR A 94 -13.31 1.75 10.65
N VAL A 95 -12.30 2.62 10.62
CA VAL A 95 -10.89 2.29 10.87
C VAL A 95 -10.69 1.54 12.19
N ASP A 96 -11.38 1.93 13.27
CA ASP A 96 -11.29 1.25 14.57
C ASP A 96 -11.83 -0.18 14.51
N ALA A 97 -12.96 -0.41 13.84
CA ALA A 97 -13.55 -1.72 13.64
C ALA A 97 -12.63 -2.62 12.82
N GLN A 98 -12.11 -2.10 11.72
CA GLN A 98 -11.16 -2.82 10.86
C GLN A 98 -9.84 -3.15 11.58
N ALA A 99 -9.32 -2.25 12.42
CA ALA A 99 -8.14 -2.54 13.25
C ALA A 99 -8.42 -3.65 14.29
N GLY A 100 -9.63 -3.72 14.82
CA GLY A 100 -10.10 -4.84 15.64
C GLY A 100 -10.10 -6.16 14.88
N LEU A 101 -10.70 -6.19 13.67
CA LEU A 101 -10.67 -7.36 12.78
C LEU A 101 -9.24 -7.77 12.41
N MET A 102 -8.36 -6.80 12.12
CA MET A 102 -6.95 -7.04 11.85
C MET A 102 -6.28 -7.74 13.05
N ALA A 103 -6.53 -7.27 14.28
CA ALA A 103 -5.97 -7.86 15.49
C ALA A 103 -6.46 -9.30 15.72
N GLU A 104 -7.73 -9.57 15.45
CA GLU A 104 -8.31 -10.91 15.54
C GLU A 104 -7.68 -11.86 14.51
N LYS A 105 -7.62 -11.45 13.24
CA LYS A 105 -7.06 -12.24 12.15
C LYS A 105 -5.57 -12.54 12.35
N ILE A 106 -4.78 -11.54 12.74
CA ILE A 106 -3.36 -11.72 13.07
C ILE A 106 -3.21 -12.74 14.21
N GLY A 107 -3.99 -12.60 15.28
CA GLY A 107 -3.97 -13.56 16.39
C GLY A 107 -4.29 -14.99 15.95
N LEU A 108 -5.26 -15.17 15.04
CA LEU A 108 -5.59 -16.49 14.47
C LEU A 108 -4.42 -17.04 13.63
N LEU A 109 -3.82 -16.21 12.77
CA LEU A 109 -2.69 -16.60 11.93
C LEU A 109 -1.45 -16.96 12.77
N GLN A 110 -1.16 -16.21 13.82
CA GLN A 110 -0.08 -16.51 14.76
C GLN A 110 -0.30 -17.83 15.49
N LYS A 111 -1.52 -18.07 15.94
CA LYS A 111 -1.87 -19.28 16.69
C LYS A 111 -1.82 -20.54 15.84
N SER A 112 -2.22 -20.48 14.57
CA SER A 112 -2.56 -21.68 13.77
C SER A 112 -1.91 -21.78 12.41
N TYR A 113 -1.28 -20.72 11.92
CA TYR A 113 -0.76 -20.66 10.54
C TYR A 113 0.67 -20.15 10.44
N GLY A 114 1.39 -20.09 11.56
CA GLY A 114 2.82 -19.84 11.59
C GLY A 114 3.26 -18.38 11.42
N LEU A 115 2.32 -17.42 11.42
CA LEU A 115 2.69 -15.99 11.38
C LEU A 115 3.54 -15.63 12.60
N SER A 116 4.66 -14.96 12.37
CA SER A 116 5.60 -14.54 13.41
C SER A 116 4.96 -13.58 14.42
N SER A 117 5.53 -13.53 15.64
CA SER A 117 5.05 -12.62 16.71
C SER A 117 5.33 -11.15 16.41
N GLN A 118 6.41 -10.87 15.71
CA GLN A 118 6.74 -9.56 15.14
C GLN A 118 6.53 -9.63 13.64
N ILE A 119 5.88 -8.61 13.08
CA ILE A 119 5.50 -8.57 11.67
C ILE A 119 5.96 -7.30 11.00
N ASP A 120 6.21 -7.39 9.70
CA ASP A 120 6.33 -6.27 8.79
C ASP A 120 4.99 -6.03 8.08
N ILE A 121 4.64 -4.78 7.84
CA ILE A 121 3.38 -4.43 7.18
C ILE A 121 3.67 -3.59 5.94
N ILE A 122 3.05 -3.95 4.81
CA ILE A 122 2.82 -3.04 3.68
C ILE A 122 1.32 -2.80 3.61
N ALA A 123 0.93 -1.53 3.72
CA ALA A 123 -0.47 -1.15 3.77
C ALA A 123 -0.80 -0.12 2.68
N HIS A 124 -1.90 -0.32 1.97
CA HIS A 124 -2.36 0.55 0.90
C HIS A 124 -3.50 1.44 1.38
N SER A 125 -3.48 2.72 0.98
CA SER A 125 -4.62 3.64 1.16
C SER A 125 -5.09 3.68 2.63
N MET A 126 -6.38 3.56 2.87
CA MET A 126 -6.99 3.50 4.20
C MET A 126 -6.37 2.40 5.09
N GLY A 127 -5.87 1.30 4.50
CA GLY A 127 -5.18 0.24 5.25
C GLY A 127 -3.98 0.74 6.06
N GLY A 128 -3.36 1.84 5.66
CA GLY A 128 -2.31 2.50 6.45
C GLY A 128 -2.83 3.12 7.74
N LEU A 129 -4.04 3.72 7.73
CA LEU A 129 -4.70 4.22 8.93
C LEU A 129 -5.10 3.06 9.85
N VAL A 130 -5.67 1.98 9.28
CA VAL A 130 -6.00 0.74 10.01
C VAL A 130 -4.75 0.15 10.66
N SER A 131 -3.64 0.06 9.93
CA SER A 131 -2.37 -0.46 10.45
C SER A 131 -1.79 0.41 11.55
N ARG A 132 -1.88 1.74 11.45
CA ARG A 132 -1.49 2.66 12.52
C ARG A 132 -2.35 2.44 13.76
N ARG A 133 -3.66 2.28 13.61
CA ARG A 133 -4.55 1.97 14.72
C ARG A 133 -4.24 0.61 15.36
N TYR A 134 -3.93 -0.39 14.55
CA TYR A 134 -3.51 -1.71 15.00
C TYR A 134 -2.25 -1.65 15.88
N ILE A 135 -1.25 -0.83 15.53
CA ILE A 135 -0.02 -0.63 16.31
C ILE A 135 -0.35 -0.22 17.76
N TYR A 136 -1.38 0.63 17.96
CA TYR A 136 -1.82 1.03 19.28
C TYR A 136 -2.68 -0.02 20.02
N LEU A 137 -3.38 -0.88 19.26
CA LEU A 137 -4.12 -2.01 19.84
C LEU A 137 -3.19 -3.15 20.28
N LYS A 138 -2.09 -3.32 19.59
CA LYS A 138 -1.10 -4.40 19.77
C LYS A 138 0.32 -3.82 19.81
N PRO A 139 0.69 -3.15 20.91
CA PRO A 139 2.04 -2.62 21.09
C PRO A 139 3.12 -3.68 20.89
N ASP A 140 4.28 -3.28 20.41
CA ASP A 140 5.47 -4.11 20.26
C ASP A 140 5.31 -5.34 19.34
N THR A 141 4.34 -5.31 18.40
CA THR A 141 4.13 -6.40 17.44
C THR A 141 4.54 -6.05 16.02
N VAL A 142 4.63 -4.77 15.67
CA VAL A 142 4.99 -4.31 14.32
C VAL A 142 6.42 -3.82 14.30
N ALA A 143 7.28 -4.47 13.52
CA ALA A 143 8.68 -4.12 13.38
C ALA A 143 8.90 -3.02 12.32
N GLY A 144 8.08 -2.98 11.29
CA GLY A 144 8.09 -1.93 10.28
C GLY A 144 6.75 -1.79 9.57
N LEU A 145 6.40 -0.56 9.18
CA LEU A 145 5.22 -0.26 8.38
C LEU A 145 5.62 0.60 7.18
N VAL A 146 5.30 0.15 5.97
CA VAL A 146 5.35 0.97 4.76
C VAL A 146 3.94 1.23 4.29
N THR A 147 3.58 2.51 4.14
CA THR A 147 2.28 2.92 3.62
C THR A 147 2.37 3.38 2.18
N LEU A 148 1.43 2.94 1.35
CA LEU A 148 1.33 3.23 -0.08
C LEU A 148 0.10 4.10 -0.32
N GLY A 149 0.27 5.36 -0.70
CA GLY A 149 -0.83 6.29 -0.96
C GLY A 149 -1.80 6.46 0.21
N THR A 150 -1.35 6.30 1.46
CA THR A 150 -2.23 6.43 2.63
C THR A 150 -2.59 7.89 2.88
N PRO A 151 -3.88 8.22 3.04
CA PRO A 151 -4.33 9.59 3.31
C PRO A 151 -4.10 9.95 4.80
N HIS A 152 -2.83 10.19 5.19
CA HIS A 152 -2.45 10.55 6.55
C HIS A 152 -2.95 11.93 6.99
N HIS A 153 -3.50 12.71 6.05
CA HIS A 153 -4.21 13.96 6.31
C HIS A 153 -5.62 13.96 5.70
N GLY A 154 -6.14 12.76 5.40
CA GLY A 154 -7.42 12.60 4.73
C GLY A 154 -7.39 12.91 3.24
N SER A 155 -8.56 12.87 2.62
CA SER A 155 -8.80 13.34 1.26
C SER A 155 -10.06 14.18 1.23
N PRO A 156 -10.03 15.38 0.62
CA PRO A 156 -11.22 16.22 0.45
C PRO A 156 -12.36 15.51 -0.28
N LEU A 157 -12.02 14.55 -1.14
CA LEU A 157 -13.02 13.72 -1.84
C LEU A 157 -14.00 13.03 -0.87
N ALA A 158 -13.57 12.76 0.37
CA ALA A 158 -14.45 12.15 1.37
C ALA A 158 -15.55 13.12 1.89
N ASP A 159 -15.38 14.43 1.72
CA ASP A 159 -16.38 15.46 2.00
C ASP A 159 -17.26 15.76 0.78
N ASP A 160 -16.83 15.40 -0.43
CA ASP A 160 -17.56 15.66 -1.66
C ASP A 160 -18.63 14.58 -1.86
N MET A 161 -19.90 15.00 -1.96
CA MET A 161 -21.06 14.10 -2.06
C MET A 161 -21.04 13.18 -3.30
N ASP A 162 -20.41 13.63 -4.39
CA ASP A 162 -20.33 12.87 -5.64
C ASP A 162 -19.42 11.65 -5.52
N TRP A 163 -18.44 11.67 -4.62
CA TRP A 163 -17.54 10.55 -4.39
C TRP A 163 -18.19 9.42 -3.60
N GLY A 164 -19.16 9.73 -2.74
CA GLY A 164 -19.95 8.73 -2.05
C GLY A 164 -20.72 7.79 -3.00
N ALA A 165 -21.03 8.24 -4.22
CA ALA A 165 -21.68 7.41 -5.22
C ALA A 165 -20.78 6.25 -5.74
N PHE A 166 -19.45 6.40 -5.72
CA PHE A 166 -18.51 5.34 -6.10
C PHE A 166 -18.29 4.30 -5.01
N PHE A 167 -18.62 4.64 -3.75
CA PHE A 167 -18.39 3.81 -2.57
C PHE A 167 -19.69 3.44 -1.85
N ILE A 168 -20.76 3.17 -2.62
CA ILE A 168 -22.03 2.72 -2.04
C ILE A 168 -21.80 1.47 -1.18
N GLY A 169 -22.19 1.56 0.10
CA GLY A 169 -21.99 0.50 1.08
C GLY A 169 -20.71 0.65 1.93
N ALA A 170 -19.86 1.66 1.64
CA ALA A 170 -18.64 1.93 2.38
C ALA A 170 -18.66 3.30 3.08
N GLU A 171 -19.84 3.83 3.37
CA GLU A 171 -20.04 5.19 3.94
C GLU A 171 -19.27 5.36 5.26
N LYS A 172 -19.21 4.33 6.09
CA LYS A 172 -18.46 4.34 7.35
C LYS A 172 -16.95 4.52 7.13
N ALA A 173 -16.42 3.81 6.15
CA ALA A 173 -15.02 3.90 5.80
C ALA A 173 -14.69 5.28 5.21
N VAL A 174 -15.55 5.81 4.33
CA VAL A 174 -15.41 7.15 3.75
C VAL A 174 -15.41 8.23 4.84
N GLU A 175 -16.26 8.10 5.87
CA GLU A 175 -16.28 9.04 7.00
C GLU A 175 -14.90 9.17 7.67
N ASN A 176 -14.16 8.06 7.75
CA ASN A 176 -12.82 8.03 8.34
C ASN A 176 -11.70 8.48 7.39
N LEU A 177 -12.04 8.90 6.17
CA LEU A 177 -11.12 9.51 5.22
C LEU A 177 -11.24 11.04 5.15
N LYS A 178 -12.24 11.62 5.82
CA LYS A 178 -12.41 13.08 5.90
C LYS A 178 -11.22 13.72 6.62
N PRO A 179 -10.71 14.86 6.12
CA PRO A 179 -9.57 15.56 6.73
C PRO A 179 -9.78 15.84 8.22
N SER A 180 -10.98 16.27 8.63
CA SER A 180 -11.31 16.58 10.03
C SER A 180 -11.25 15.36 10.95
N TRP A 181 -11.70 14.19 10.46
CA TRP A 181 -11.60 12.95 11.22
C TRP A 181 -10.14 12.51 11.36
N VAL A 182 -9.37 12.55 10.24
CA VAL A 182 -7.96 12.13 10.24
C VAL A 182 -7.10 13.04 11.10
N GLU A 183 -7.40 14.35 11.17
CA GLU A 183 -6.73 15.27 12.10
C GLU A 183 -6.92 14.81 13.56
N SER A 184 -8.15 14.49 13.96
CA SER A 184 -8.46 13.96 15.29
C SER A 184 -7.76 12.62 15.55
N PHE A 185 -7.73 11.75 14.54
CA PHE A 185 -7.01 10.47 14.58
C PHE A 185 -5.50 10.67 14.77
N ASN A 186 -4.89 11.63 14.10
CA ASN A 186 -3.46 11.92 14.23
C ASN A 186 -3.09 12.43 15.63
N ILE A 187 -3.98 13.19 16.27
CA ILE A 187 -3.81 13.65 17.67
C ILE A 187 -3.89 12.45 18.64
N ALA A 188 -4.88 11.55 18.43
CA ALA A 188 -5.09 10.40 19.29
C ALA A 188 -4.02 9.31 19.10
N TYR A 189 -3.49 9.16 17.89
CA TYR A 189 -2.56 8.09 17.51
C TYR A 189 -1.35 8.67 16.76
N PRO A 190 -0.46 9.42 17.43
CA PRO A 190 0.70 10.03 16.80
C PRO A 190 1.70 8.98 16.29
N ILE A 191 2.46 9.34 15.25
CA ILE A 191 3.53 8.53 14.67
C ILE A 191 4.83 8.80 15.46
N PRO A 192 5.68 7.76 15.71
CA PRO A 192 5.61 6.41 15.15
C PRO A 192 4.72 5.42 15.90
N GLY A 193 4.22 5.75 17.09
CA GLY A 193 3.47 4.81 17.92
C GLY A 193 4.35 3.75 18.61
N PRO A 194 3.75 2.80 19.32
CA PRO A 194 4.46 1.75 20.05
C PRO A 194 4.89 0.59 19.12
N LEU A 195 5.82 0.87 18.21
CA LEU A 195 6.44 -0.11 17.33
C LEU A 195 7.45 -1.00 18.08
N TYR A 196 7.67 -2.21 17.57
CA TYR A 196 8.66 -3.13 18.10
C TYR A 196 10.08 -2.61 17.87
N SER A 197 10.90 -2.60 18.92
CA SER A 197 12.37 -2.42 18.89
C SER A 197 12.88 -1.27 17.99
N GLY A 198 12.26 -0.09 18.08
CA GLY A 198 12.69 1.07 17.29
C GLY A 198 12.29 1.00 15.82
N GLY A 199 11.26 0.22 15.52
CA GLY A 199 10.63 0.15 14.20
C GLY A 199 10.28 1.51 13.62
N LYS A 200 10.08 1.57 12.31
CA LYS A 200 9.84 2.82 11.58
C LYS A 200 8.58 2.72 10.74
N ILE A 201 7.97 3.88 10.51
CA ILE A 201 6.94 4.06 9.50
C ILE A 201 7.56 4.79 8.32
N SER A 202 7.41 4.21 7.14
CA SER A 202 7.84 4.80 5.87
C SER A 202 6.64 5.04 4.96
N THR A 203 6.67 6.12 4.17
CA THR A 203 5.59 6.47 3.25
C THR A 203 6.06 6.48 1.81
N ILE A 204 5.21 5.98 0.93
CA ILE A 204 5.34 6.03 -0.52
C ILE A 204 4.05 6.65 -1.07
N ARG A 205 4.17 7.49 -2.09
CA ARG A 205 3.02 8.07 -2.78
C ARG A 205 3.11 7.94 -4.29
N GLY A 206 1.95 7.99 -4.95
CA GLY A 206 1.79 8.19 -6.37
C GLY A 206 1.55 9.66 -6.69
N ASP A 207 1.60 9.99 -7.97
CA ASP A 207 1.37 11.32 -8.52
C ASP A 207 0.92 11.14 -9.98
N ALA A 208 -0.39 10.94 -10.16
CA ALA A 208 -1.00 10.67 -11.45
C ALA A 208 -0.94 11.90 -12.37
N ASP A 209 -0.80 11.69 -13.67
CA ASP A 209 -0.72 12.76 -14.66
C ASP A 209 -2.11 13.16 -15.23
N GLY A 210 -3.17 12.47 -14.83
CA GLY A 210 -4.55 12.75 -15.24
C GLY A 210 -4.90 12.32 -16.64
N PHE A 211 -4.11 11.44 -17.26
CA PHE A 211 -4.47 10.89 -18.56
C PHE A 211 -5.70 9.99 -18.51
N ILE A 212 -6.46 9.99 -19.61
CA ILE A 212 -7.77 9.32 -19.71
C ILE A 212 -7.69 7.79 -19.51
N TRP A 213 -6.53 7.17 -19.69
CA TRP A 213 -6.33 5.74 -19.42
C TRP A 213 -6.09 5.40 -17.95
N GLU A 214 -5.95 6.40 -17.07
CA GLU A 214 -5.92 6.24 -15.62
C GLU A 214 -7.34 6.18 -15.02
N TRP A 215 -8.21 5.36 -15.62
CA TRP A 215 -9.63 5.39 -15.26
C TRP A 215 -9.98 4.56 -14.02
N GLY A 216 -9.09 3.68 -13.56
CA GLY A 216 -9.48 2.69 -12.57
C GLY A 216 -10.60 1.76 -13.08
N VAL A 217 -11.20 0.99 -12.20
CA VAL A 217 -12.24 0.02 -12.57
C VAL A 217 -13.55 0.69 -13.04
N LEU A 218 -13.91 1.84 -12.46
CA LEU A 218 -15.15 2.56 -12.73
C LEU A 218 -14.90 4.02 -13.17
N GLY A 219 -13.67 4.36 -13.53
CA GLY A 219 -13.31 5.74 -13.86
C GLY A 219 -13.12 6.64 -12.62
N GLU A 220 -13.15 6.06 -11.40
CA GLU A 220 -13.07 6.81 -10.16
C GLU A 220 -11.74 7.54 -9.99
N ILE A 221 -10.63 6.96 -10.45
CA ILE A 221 -9.30 7.60 -10.37
C ILE A 221 -9.26 8.87 -11.21
N TYR A 222 -9.74 8.81 -12.45
CA TYR A 222 -9.81 9.97 -13.32
C TYR A 222 -10.77 11.05 -12.78
N ALA A 223 -11.95 10.64 -12.28
CA ALA A 223 -12.90 11.55 -11.66
C ALA A 223 -12.32 12.20 -10.41
N GLY A 224 -11.68 11.42 -9.55
CA GLY A 224 -11.02 11.92 -8.34
C GLY A 224 -9.87 12.86 -8.64
N TRP A 225 -9.02 12.54 -9.63
CA TRP A 225 -7.94 13.42 -10.08
C TRP A 225 -8.47 14.78 -10.57
N ASN A 226 -9.52 14.77 -11.41
CA ASN A 226 -10.16 16.00 -11.88
C ASN A 226 -10.73 16.82 -10.73
N THR A 227 -11.42 16.18 -9.78
CA THR A 227 -11.99 16.88 -8.62
C THR A 227 -10.90 17.49 -7.76
N LEU A 228 -9.85 16.74 -7.42
CA LEU A 228 -8.73 17.24 -6.62
C LEU A 228 -7.99 18.37 -7.32
N THR A 229 -7.76 18.27 -8.62
CA THR A 229 -7.06 19.30 -9.38
C THR A 229 -7.91 20.54 -9.60
N LEU A 230 -9.18 20.40 -10.03
CA LEU A 230 -10.02 21.52 -10.47
C LEU A 230 -10.73 22.21 -9.30
N LEU A 231 -11.19 21.45 -8.28
CA LEU A 231 -11.94 22.02 -7.15
C LEU A 231 -11.04 22.30 -5.94
N HIS A 232 -10.01 21.47 -5.73
CA HIS A 232 -9.14 21.59 -4.57
C HIS A 232 -7.73 22.12 -4.91
N GLY A 233 -7.39 22.26 -6.19
CA GLY A 233 -6.13 22.87 -6.64
C GLY A 233 -4.88 22.09 -6.19
N THR A 234 -4.97 20.76 -6.11
CA THR A 234 -3.87 19.91 -5.64
C THR A 234 -3.56 18.77 -6.61
N ASP A 235 -2.27 18.47 -6.77
CA ASP A 235 -1.83 17.22 -7.40
C ASP A 235 -2.23 16.03 -6.54
N SER A 236 -2.39 14.85 -7.16
CA SER A 236 -2.86 13.65 -6.47
C SER A 236 -2.52 12.38 -7.25
N ASP A 237 -2.68 11.23 -6.60
CA ASP A 237 -2.70 9.92 -7.25
C ASP A 237 -4.09 9.53 -7.79
N GLY A 238 -5.02 10.49 -7.85
CA GLY A 238 -6.40 10.31 -8.27
C GLY A 238 -7.38 9.98 -7.13
N ALA A 239 -6.89 9.67 -5.94
CA ALA A 239 -7.69 9.41 -4.74
C ALA A 239 -7.23 10.23 -3.53
N VAL A 240 -5.93 10.42 -3.40
CA VAL A 240 -5.29 11.05 -2.24
C VAL A 240 -4.45 12.23 -2.71
N PRO A 241 -4.65 13.44 -2.13
CA PRO A 241 -3.81 14.59 -2.43
C PRO A 241 -2.33 14.29 -2.17
N LYS A 242 -1.46 14.74 -3.04
CA LYS A 242 -0.01 14.49 -3.00
C LYS A 242 0.65 14.82 -1.65
N ALA A 243 0.14 15.82 -0.94
CA ALA A 243 0.65 16.19 0.39
C ALA A 243 0.19 15.24 1.49
N SER A 244 -0.96 14.56 1.33
CA SER A 244 -1.61 13.80 2.39
C SER A 244 -0.80 12.58 2.88
N PRO A 245 -0.03 11.84 2.06
CA PRO A 245 0.82 10.76 2.54
C PRO A 245 2.04 11.21 3.36
N LEU A 246 2.39 12.49 3.34
CA LEU A 246 3.51 13.03 4.10
C LEU A 246 3.07 13.36 5.53
N ILE A 247 3.64 12.70 6.53
CA ILE A 247 3.28 12.92 7.93
C ILE A 247 4.51 12.96 8.83
N ASN A 248 4.53 13.87 9.79
CA ASN A 248 5.60 14.01 10.77
C ASN A 248 5.76 12.72 11.59
N GLY A 249 7.01 12.31 11.80
CA GLY A 249 7.36 11.07 12.50
C GLY A 249 7.49 9.84 11.59
N ALA A 250 7.05 9.92 10.33
CA ALA A 250 7.35 8.93 9.30
C ALA A 250 8.48 9.40 8.39
N THR A 251 9.16 8.46 7.73
CA THR A 251 10.16 8.76 6.69
C THR A 251 9.51 8.62 5.32
N HIS A 252 9.45 9.71 4.55
CA HIS A 252 9.04 9.62 3.15
C HIS A 252 10.17 9.07 2.30
N VAL A 253 9.91 8.01 1.51
CA VAL A 253 10.97 7.23 0.86
C VAL A 253 10.87 7.15 -0.67
N ALA A 254 9.73 7.46 -1.25
CA ALA A 254 9.59 7.55 -2.70
C ALA A 254 8.34 8.30 -3.16
N ASP A 255 8.52 9.04 -4.27
CA ASP A 255 7.47 9.49 -5.17
C ASP A 255 7.50 8.60 -6.42
N PHE A 256 6.35 8.10 -6.83
CA PHE A 256 6.19 7.42 -8.10
C PHE A 256 5.41 8.35 -9.03
N TRP A 257 6.14 9.04 -9.87
CA TRP A 257 5.61 9.92 -10.92
C TRP A 257 4.83 9.09 -11.93
N ASP A 258 3.73 9.62 -12.42
CA ASP A 258 2.80 9.00 -13.36
C ASP A 258 2.11 7.71 -12.84
N TYR A 259 2.17 7.45 -11.52
CA TYR A 259 1.47 6.30 -10.93
C TYR A 259 0.20 6.76 -10.22
N ASP A 260 -0.91 6.13 -10.62
CA ASP A 260 -2.18 6.30 -9.94
C ASP A 260 -2.27 5.53 -8.61
N HIS A 261 -3.35 5.76 -7.89
CA HIS A 261 -3.60 5.14 -6.59
C HIS A 261 -3.59 3.61 -6.63
N TYR A 262 -4.01 2.99 -7.74
CA TYR A 262 -4.07 1.53 -7.89
C TYR A 262 -2.76 0.95 -8.40
N GLU A 263 -1.98 1.70 -9.13
CA GLU A 263 -0.65 1.26 -9.57
C GLU A 263 0.30 1.06 -8.39
N LEU A 264 0.07 1.75 -7.27
CA LEU A 264 0.83 1.56 -6.04
C LEU A 264 0.75 0.12 -5.47
N VAL A 265 -0.30 -0.65 -5.81
CA VAL A 265 -0.44 -2.07 -5.42
C VAL A 265 -0.23 -3.04 -6.58
N ARG A 266 0.03 -2.52 -7.77
CA ARG A 266 0.18 -3.32 -8.99
C ARG A 266 1.61 -3.41 -9.48
N MET A 267 2.39 -2.34 -9.30
CA MET A 267 3.72 -2.23 -9.89
C MET A 267 4.80 -2.86 -9.03
N SER A 268 5.59 -3.73 -9.60
CA SER A 268 6.71 -4.41 -8.93
C SER A 268 7.77 -3.44 -8.41
N ALA A 269 7.95 -2.29 -9.06
CA ALA A 269 8.85 -1.24 -8.60
C ALA A 269 8.47 -0.71 -7.21
N VAL A 270 7.16 -0.53 -6.95
CA VAL A 270 6.63 -0.11 -5.64
C VAL A 270 6.91 -1.17 -4.58
N ALA A 271 6.62 -2.45 -4.88
CA ALA A 271 6.92 -3.57 -3.98
C ALA A 271 8.41 -3.65 -3.63
N THR A 272 9.27 -3.50 -4.64
CA THR A 272 10.73 -3.51 -4.46
C THR A 272 11.18 -2.35 -3.55
N LYS A 273 10.64 -1.16 -3.79
CA LYS A 273 10.95 0.01 -2.98
C LYS A 273 10.47 -0.16 -1.53
N ALA A 274 9.23 -0.61 -1.33
CA ALA A 274 8.67 -0.86 0.00
C ALA A 274 9.51 -1.90 0.78
N ALA A 275 9.90 -2.99 0.13
CA ALA A 275 10.72 -4.03 0.76
C ALA A 275 12.07 -3.52 1.28
N GLN A 276 12.66 -2.48 0.68
CA GLN A 276 13.94 -1.91 1.12
C GLN A 276 13.86 -1.21 2.48
N TYR A 277 12.66 -0.80 2.91
CA TYR A 277 12.43 -0.01 4.13
C TYR A 277 11.75 -0.79 5.25
N LEU A 278 11.64 -2.09 5.10
CA LEU A 278 11.24 -3.02 6.16
C LEU A 278 12.45 -3.81 6.65
N PRO A 279 12.49 -4.18 7.96
CA PRO A 279 13.62 -4.91 8.56
C PRO A 279 13.89 -6.26 7.93
#